data_3839e2bfc9abba2904dce9ef5945dfab
#
_entry.id   3839e2bfc9abba2904dce9ef5945dfab
#
_cell.length_a   1.000
_cell.length_b   1.000
_cell.length_c   1.000
_cell.angle_alpha   90.00
_cell.angle_beta   90.00
_cell.angle_gamma   90.00
#
_symmetry.space_group_name_H-M   'P 1'
#
loop_
_entity.id
_entity.type
_entity.pdbx_description
1 polymer ?
#
loop_
_entity_poly.entity_id
_entity_poly.type
_entity_poly.pdbx_seq_one_letter_code
_entity_poly.pdbx_strand_id
1 'polypeptide(L)'
;DHRDLHSFPTRRSSDLMLTQNKILVQRFGDLIRGRRTSSARLYRNNIIPTLKDAVPGDLSLVLPYRILLDIIEMIKSLDKVRPGLASDETLLYGVEVKFYSNIIKVDNSFQSKTVKNLYFGGDGAGITRGLMQASVNGVLIAHQILKEKV
;
A
#
# COMPACT_ATOMS: atom_id res chain seq x y z
N ASP A 1 3.77 26.18 1.15
CA ASP A 1 3.12 25.02 1.73
C ASP A 1 4.19 23.96 2.07
N HIS A 2 4.70 23.99 3.31
CA HIS A 2 5.86 23.20 3.75
C HIS A 2 5.50 21.80 4.27
N ARG A 3 4.29 21.30 4.02
CA ARG A 3 3.80 20.03 4.57
C ARG A 3 4.25 18.78 3.83
N ASP A 4 4.82 18.91 2.63
CA ASP A 4 5.24 17.78 1.80
C ASP A 4 6.71 17.36 1.98
N LEU A 5 7.47 18.04 2.84
CA LEU A 5 8.90 17.80 3.01
C LEU A 5 9.25 16.55 3.82
N HIS A 6 8.27 15.93 4.48
CA HIS A 6 8.47 14.71 5.30
C HIS A 6 7.83 13.46 4.73
N SER A 7 7.29 13.52 3.52
CA SER A 7 6.86 12.32 2.82
C SER A 7 8.09 11.54 2.35
N PHE A 8 8.16 10.29 2.76
CA PHE A 8 9.21 9.30 2.56
C PHE A 8 10.09 9.52 1.33
N PRO A 9 11.42 9.23 1.43
CA PRO A 9 12.38 9.32 0.32
C PRO A 9 11.94 8.60 -0.96
N THR A 10 11.15 7.53 -0.82
CA THR A 10 10.60 6.73 -1.90
C THR A 10 9.63 7.48 -2.82
N ARG A 11 8.78 8.36 -2.30
CA ARG A 11 7.90 9.17 -3.16
C ARG A 11 8.70 10.16 -4.00
N ARG A 12 9.71 10.76 -3.39
CA ARG A 12 10.59 11.70 -4.09
C ARG A 12 11.44 11.03 -5.17
N SER A 13 11.87 9.79 -4.94
CA SER A 13 12.63 9.03 -5.93
C SER A 13 11.76 8.58 -7.11
N SER A 14 10.51 8.18 -6.87
CA SER A 14 9.56 7.84 -7.94
C SER A 14 9.10 9.08 -8.71
N ASP A 15 8.90 10.20 -8.02
CA ASP A 15 8.43 11.45 -8.62
C ASP A 15 9.52 12.16 -9.41
N LEU A 16 10.76 12.15 -8.91
CA LEU A 16 11.88 12.89 -9.51
C LEU A 16 12.59 12.14 -10.64
N MET A 17 12.61 10.82 -10.61
CA MET A 17 13.47 10.08 -11.52
C MET A 17 12.76 9.41 -12.69
N LEU A 18 11.47 9.08 -12.63
CA LEU A 18 10.92 8.17 -13.64
C LEU A 18 9.47 8.41 -14.07
N THR A 19 8.60 9.07 -13.32
CA THR A 19 7.17 8.84 -13.61
C THR A 19 6.24 10.06 -13.61
N GLN A 20 6.70 11.24 -13.30
CA GLN A 20 5.79 12.42 -13.22
C GLN A 20 4.48 12.10 -12.46
N ASN A 21 4.57 11.53 -11.27
CA ASN A 21 3.44 11.06 -10.44
C ASN A 21 2.70 9.81 -10.97
N LYS A 22 3.28 9.03 -11.86
CA LYS A 22 2.68 7.78 -12.35
C LYS A 22 3.19 6.57 -11.57
N ILE A 23 2.38 5.51 -11.54
CA ILE A 23 2.74 4.24 -10.93
C ILE A 23 3.73 3.49 -11.82
N LEU A 24 4.77 2.92 -11.22
CA LEU A 24 5.70 2.04 -11.92
C LEU A 24 5.06 0.68 -12.16
N VAL A 25 5.35 0.08 -13.31
CA VAL A 25 5.07 -1.33 -13.58
C VAL A 25 6.35 -2.06 -13.94
N GLN A 26 6.57 -3.21 -13.31
CA GLN A 26 7.72 -4.08 -13.59
C GLN A 26 7.27 -5.53 -13.73
N ARG A 27 7.83 -6.24 -14.71
CA ARG A 27 7.66 -7.69 -14.85
C ARG A 27 8.45 -8.40 -13.76
N PHE A 28 7.85 -9.41 -13.14
CA PHE A 28 8.50 -10.19 -12.09
C PHE A 28 9.80 -10.83 -12.57
N GLY A 29 9.82 -11.36 -13.78
CA GLY A 29 11.04 -11.92 -14.37
C GLY A 29 12.16 -10.90 -14.60
N ASP A 30 11.83 -9.63 -14.90
CA ASP A 30 12.84 -8.57 -15.00
C ASP A 30 13.35 -8.17 -13.60
N LEU A 31 12.47 -8.12 -12.60
CA LEU A 31 12.84 -7.86 -11.20
C LEU A 31 13.81 -8.91 -10.67
N ILE A 32 13.51 -10.20 -10.85
CA ILE A 32 14.39 -11.31 -10.42
C ILE A 32 15.77 -11.23 -11.09
N ARG A 33 15.83 -10.77 -12.33
CA ARG A 33 17.10 -10.60 -13.07
C ARG A 33 17.81 -9.29 -12.78
N GLY A 34 17.32 -8.51 -11.81
CA GLY A 34 17.90 -7.22 -11.42
C GLY A 34 17.94 -6.20 -12.55
N ARG A 35 16.90 -6.14 -13.37
CA ARG A 35 16.86 -5.23 -14.52
C ARG A 35 15.52 -4.53 -14.67
N ARG A 36 15.57 -3.31 -15.18
CA ARG A 36 14.39 -2.51 -15.52
C ARG A 36 13.51 -3.21 -16.58
N THR A 37 12.19 -3.15 -16.42
CA THR A 37 11.26 -3.43 -17.54
C THR A 37 11.22 -2.24 -18.49
N SER A 38 11.48 -2.49 -19.77
CA SER A 38 11.34 -1.49 -20.82
C SER A 38 9.95 -1.57 -21.46
N SER A 39 9.53 -0.49 -22.15
CA SER A 39 8.27 -0.46 -22.91
C SER A 39 8.18 -1.59 -23.93
N ALA A 40 9.29 -1.92 -24.60
CA ALA A 40 9.34 -3.01 -25.58
C ALA A 40 9.16 -4.40 -24.91
N ARG A 41 9.67 -4.60 -23.69
CA ARG A 41 9.43 -5.84 -22.94
C ARG A 41 8.02 -5.94 -22.40
N LEU A 42 7.46 -4.82 -21.94
CA LEU A 42 6.08 -4.77 -21.48
C LEU A 42 5.10 -5.03 -22.63
N TYR A 43 5.37 -4.49 -23.81
CA TYR A 43 4.57 -4.72 -25.01
C TYR A 43 4.56 -6.19 -25.46
N ARG A 44 5.68 -6.91 -25.31
CA ARG A 44 5.80 -8.35 -25.63
C ARG A 44 5.28 -9.28 -24.53
N ASN A 45 4.81 -8.72 -23.42
CA ASN A 45 4.27 -9.53 -22.32
C ASN A 45 2.90 -10.08 -22.71
N ASN A 46 2.61 -11.33 -22.35
CA ASN A 46 1.28 -11.91 -22.60
C ASN A 46 0.20 -11.33 -21.68
N ILE A 47 0.63 -10.80 -20.50
CA ILE A 47 -0.28 -10.13 -19.57
C ILE A 47 -0.32 -8.64 -19.93
N ILE A 48 -1.51 -8.17 -20.28
CA ILE A 48 -1.76 -6.77 -20.59
C ILE A 48 -1.89 -5.98 -19.27
N PRO A 49 -1.19 -4.84 -19.13
CA PRO A 49 -1.34 -3.99 -17.96
C PRO A 49 -2.79 -3.52 -17.76
N THR A 50 -3.34 -3.78 -16.59
CA THR A 50 -4.68 -3.29 -16.20
C THR A 50 -4.69 -1.80 -15.93
N LEU A 51 -3.58 -1.25 -15.42
CA LEU A 51 -3.39 0.19 -15.23
C LEU A 51 -2.67 0.77 -16.45
N LYS A 52 -3.45 1.38 -17.35
CA LYS A 52 -2.95 1.90 -18.65
C LYS A 52 -1.91 3.01 -18.51
N ASP A 53 -2.00 3.80 -17.44
CA ASP A 53 -1.10 4.93 -17.18
C ASP A 53 0.18 4.54 -16.44
N ALA A 54 0.35 3.26 -16.10
CA ALA A 54 1.56 2.79 -15.45
C ALA A 54 2.77 2.87 -16.39
N VAL A 55 3.89 3.31 -15.84
CA VAL A 55 5.15 3.50 -16.56
C VAL A 55 6.09 2.32 -16.33
N PRO A 56 6.61 1.67 -17.38
CA PRO A 56 7.59 0.61 -17.23
C PRO A 56 8.85 1.12 -16.53
N GLY A 57 9.26 0.42 -15.46
CA GLY A 57 10.36 0.89 -14.65
C GLY A 57 11.07 -0.20 -13.87
N ASP A 58 11.74 0.22 -12.80
CA ASP A 58 12.48 -0.63 -11.88
C ASP A 58 12.08 -0.31 -10.44
N LEU A 59 11.42 -1.25 -9.79
CA LEU A 59 10.97 -1.12 -8.40
C LEU A 59 12.14 -1.09 -7.41
N SER A 60 13.32 -1.58 -7.79
CA SER A 60 14.50 -1.52 -6.94
C SER A 60 15.01 -0.10 -6.69
N LEU A 61 14.64 0.85 -7.55
CA LEU A 61 14.98 2.26 -7.40
C LEU A 61 14.08 3.01 -6.39
N VAL A 62 12.93 2.43 -6.05
CA VAL A 62 11.91 3.08 -5.22
C VAL A 62 11.60 2.32 -3.94
N LEU A 63 11.93 1.04 -3.87
CA LEU A 63 11.74 0.21 -2.68
C LEU A 63 13.09 -0.10 -2.02
N PRO A 64 13.18 -0.04 -0.68
CA PRO A 64 14.33 -0.55 0.04
C PRO A 64 14.57 -2.03 -0.31
N TYR A 65 15.84 -2.40 -0.47
CA TYR A 65 16.25 -3.75 -0.88
C TYR A 65 15.62 -4.87 -0.02
N ARG A 66 15.55 -4.67 1.29
CA ARG A 66 14.93 -5.64 2.21
C ARG A 66 13.46 -5.88 1.88
N ILE A 67 12.69 -4.82 1.66
CA ILE A 67 11.26 -4.93 1.30
C ILE A 67 11.11 -5.64 -0.04
N LEU A 68 12.00 -5.35 -0.99
CA LEU A 68 11.98 -5.99 -2.29
C LEU A 68 12.22 -7.50 -2.20
N LEU A 69 13.16 -7.94 -1.36
CA LEU A 69 13.40 -9.35 -1.09
C LEU A 69 12.18 -10.02 -0.46
N ASP A 70 11.58 -9.40 0.57
CA ASP A 70 10.38 -9.92 1.23
C ASP A 70 9.24 -10.12 0.23
N ILE A 71 9.05 -9.17 -0.70
CA ILE A 71 8.04 -9.27 -1.77
C ILE A 71 8.35 -10.44 -2.71
N ILE A 72 9.60 -10.59 -3.13
CA ILE A 72 10.05 -11.69 -4.01
C ILE A 72 9.82 -13.04 -3.35
N GLU A 73 10.21 -13.20 -2.09
CA GLU A 73 10.04 -14.44 -1.33
C GLU A 73 8.57 -14.77 -1.10
N MET A 74 7.75 -13.75 -0.79
CA MET A 74 6.31 -13.89 -0.66
C MET A 74 5.69 -14.40 -1.97
N ILE A 75 6.00 -13.81 -3.12
CA ILE A 75 5.45 -14.22 -4.42
C ILE A 75 5.84 -15.65 -4.73
N LYS A 76 7.11 -16.05 -4.51
CA LYS A 76 7.58 -17.44 -4.70
C LYS A 76 6.87 -18.41 -3.76
N SER A 77 6.58 -18.00 -2.53
CA SER A 77 5.87 -18.83 -1.56
C SER A 77 4.40 -19.01 -1.94
N LEU A 78 3.76 -17.94 -2.41
CA LEU A 78 2.39 -17.97 -2.88
C LEU A 78 2.23 -18.78 -4.17
N ASP A 79 3.26 -18.84 -5.01
CA ASP A 79 3.25 -19.66 -6.24
C ASP A 79 3.07 -21.16 -5.95
N LYS A 80 3.50 -21.64 -4.77
CA LYS A 80 3.25 -23.02 -4.32
C LYS A 80 1.76 -23.30 -4.08
N VAL A 81 1.00 -22.29 -3.69
CA VAL A 81 -0.44 -22.39 -3.45
C VAL A 81 -1.23 -22.11 -4.73
N ARG A 82 -0.77 -21.16 -5.52
CA ARG A 82 -1.36 -20.79 -6.80
C ARG A 82 -0.27 -20.76 -7.88
N PRO A 83 -0.04 -21.88 -8.58
CA PRO A 83 0.96 -21.95 -9.65
C PRO A 83 0.73 -20.90 -10.74
N GLY A 84 1.84 -20.27 -11.18
CA GLY A 84 1.83 -19.21 -12.18
C GLY A 84 1.92 -17.79 -11.60
N LEU A 85 1.82 -17.63 -10.27
CA LEU A 85 1.95 -16.32 -9.66
C LEU A 85 3.38 -15.75 -9.77
N ALA A 86 4.40 -16.62 -9.67
CA ALA A 86 5.80 -16.26 -9.87
C ALA A 86 6.26 -16.36 -11.33
N SER A 87 5.33 -16.27 -12.29
CA SER A 87 5.67 -16.22 -13.70
C SER A 87 6.51 -14.99 -14.03
N ASP A 88 7.43 -15.13 -14.99
CA ASP A 88 8.21 -14.02 -15.55
C ASP A 88 7.34 -12.86 -16.05
N GLU A 89 6.10 -13.15 -16.43
CA GLU A 89 5.15 -12.21 -17.01
C GLU A 89 4.24 -11.53 -16.01
N THR A 90 4.26 -11.98 -14.74
CA THR A 90 3.50 -11.34 -13.66
C THR A 90 3.92 -9.88 -13.53
N LEU A 91 2.91 -8.98 -13.49
CA LEU A 91 3.14 -7.54 -13.41
C LEU A 91 3.02 -7.07 -11.96
N LEU A 92 4.06 -6.38 -11.52
CA LEU A 92 4.12 -5.73 -10.23
C LEU A 92 3.93 -4.23 -10.41
N TYR A 93 3.02 -3.65 -9.64
CA TYR A 93 2.76 -2.22 -9.64
C TYR A 93 3.23 -1.61 -8.33
N GLY A 94 3.91 -0.49 -8.41
CA GLY A 94 4.42 0.23 -7.23
C GLY A 94 4.74 1.69 -7.56
N VAL A 95 4.72 2.55 -6.61
CA VAL A 95 4.54 2.33 -5.16
C VAL A 95 3.18 2.89 -4.77
N GLU A 96 2.35 2.11 -4.07
CA GLU A 96 1.20 2.66 -3.38
C GLU A 96 1.64 3.05 -1.97
N VAL A 97 1.54 4.33 -1.63
CA VAL A 97 1.87 4.84 -0.30
C VAL A 97 0.59 5.29 0.38
N LYS A 98 0.25 4.63 1.48
CA LYS A 98 -0.84 5.07 2.37
C LYS A 98 -0.26 5.94 3.46
N PHE A 99 -0.64 7.21 3.48
CA PHE A 99 -0.34 8.08 4.61
C PHE A 99 -1.32 7.79 5.74
N TYR A 100 -0.77 7.59 6.93
CA TYR A 100 -1.60 7.44 8.12
C TYR A 100 -1.95 8.83 8.65
N SER A 101 -3.23 9.00 9.03
CA SER A 101 -3.66 10.16 9.78
C SER A 101 -3.04 10.17 11.19
N ASN A 102 -3.05 11.33 11.83
CA ASN A 102 -2.68 11.43 13.25
C ASN A 102 -3.56 10.50 14.09
N ILE A 103 -2.95 9.81 15.06
CA ILE A 103 -3.69 8.97 15.99
C ILE A 103 -4.44 9.87 16.97
N ILE A 104 -5.76 9.78 16.97
CA ILE A 104 -6.61 10.47 17.94
C ILE A 104 -6.58 9.72 19.26
N LYS A 105 -6.31 10.43 20.34
CA LYS A 105 -6.29 9.83 21.70
C LYS A 105 -7.71 9.57 22.18
N VAL A 106 -8.05 8.30 22.28
CA VAL A 106 -9.32 7.81 22.83
C VAL A 106 -9.08 6.97 24.08
N ASP A 107 -10.14 6.71 24.82
CA ASP A 107 -10.16 5.74 25.90
C ASP A 107 -10.49 4.32 25.40
N ASN A 108 -10.68 3.36 26.30
CA ASN A 108 -10.97 1.97 25.97
C ASN A 108 -12.35 1.77 25.34
N SER A 109 -13.26 2.77 25.42
CA SER A 109 -14.56 2.78 24.79
C SER A 109 -14.56 3.50 23.44
N PHE A 110 -13.39 3.90 22.95
CA PHE A 110 -13.19 4.72 21.74
C PHE A 110 -13.76 6.15 21.85
N GLN A 111 -14.05 6.62 23.06
CA GLN A 111 -14.49 7.98 23.32
C GLN A 111 -13.28 8.92 23.42
N SER A 112 -13.45 10.15 22.94
CA SER A 112 -12.45 11.21 23.10
C SER A 112 -12.12 11.45 24.57
N LYS A 113 -10.83 11.54 24.90
CA LYS A 113 -10.38 11.90 26.28
C LYS A 113 -10.68 13.35 26.66
N THR A 114 -10.98 14.19 25.67
CA THR A 114 -11.17 15.64 25.89
C THR A 114 -12.62 16.09 25.72
N VAL A 115 -13.41 15.36 24.92
CA VAL A 115 -14.80 15.73 24.59
C VAL A 115 -15.70 14.54 24.90
N LYS A 116 -16.65 14.73 25.81
CA LYS A 116 -17.64 13.70 26.14
C LYS A 116 -18.60 13.42 24.97
N ASN A 117 -19.02 12.18 24.85
CA ASN A 117 -19.95 11.69 23.83
C ASN A 117 -19.43 11.85 22.36
N LEU A 118 -18.12 12.02 22.21
CA LEU A 118 -17.47 12.06 20.90
C LEU A 118 -16.63 10.79 20.72
N TYR A 119 -17.00 9.94 19.78
CA TYR A 119 -16.34 8.68 19.49
C TYR A 119 -15.54 8.77 18.21
N PHE A 120 -14.39 8.12 18.17
CA PHE A 120 -13.54 8.05 17.00
C PHE A 120 -13.23 6.60 16.64
N GLY A 121 -13.20 6.32 15.34
CA GLY A 121 -12.88 4.98 14.86
C GLY A 121 -12.40 4.97 13.41
N GLY A 122 -11.97 3.79 12.99
CA GLY A 122 -11.52 3.54 11.64
C GLY A 122 -10.13 4.09 11.30
N ASP A 123 -9.80 3.97 10.04
CA ASP A 123 -8.48 4.36 9.49
C ASP A 123 -8.27 5.87 9.55
N GLY A 124 -9.32 6.66 9.37
CA GLY A 124 -9.26 8.13 9.43
C GLY A 124 -8.87 8.67 10.81
N ALA A 125 -9.14 7.94 11.87
CA ALA A 125 -8.74 8.27 13.24
C ALA A 125 -7.37 7.68 13.63
N GLY A 126 -6.71 6.95 12.72
CA GLY A 126 -5.43 6.29 12.98
C GLY A 126 -5.52 5.07 13.90
N ILE A 127 -6.74 4.56 14.17
CA ILE A 127 -6.98 3.46 15.11
C ILE A 127 -6.86 2.12 14.41
N THR A 128 -7.32 2.01 13.18
CA THR A 128 -7.28 0.80 12.37
C THR A 128 -6.49 1.01 11.08
N ARG A 129 -6.18 -0.10 10.37
CA ARG A 129 -5.38 -0.06 9.14
C ARG A 129 -5.91 -1.01 8.07
N GLY A 130 -7.21 -1.14 7.95
CA GLY A 130 -7.83 -1.98 6.94
C GLY A 130 -9.33 -2.13 7.11
N LEU A 131 -10.02 -2.44 6.03
CA LEU A 131 -11.48 -2.50 5.94
C LEU A 131 -12.12 -3.36 7.04
N MET A 132 -11.60 -4.59 7.24
CA MET A 132 -12.13 -5.49 8.27
C MET A 132 -11.98 -4.93 9.67
N GLN A 133 -10.80 -4.42 9.99
CA GLN A 133 -10.53 -3.81 11.29
C GLN A 133 -11.40 -2.56 11.52
N ALA A 134 -11.55 -1.72 10.50
CA ALA A 134 -12.40 -0.53 10.58
C ALA A 134 -13.87 -0.91 10.79
N SER A 135 -14.37 -1.95 10.11
CA SER A 135 -15.72 -2.47 10.28
C SER A 135 -15.95 -2.99 11.69
N VAL A 136 -15.05 -3.82 12.20
CA VAL A 136 -15.12 -4.34 13.58
C VAL A 136 -15.07 -3.19 14.60
N ASN A 137 -14.20 -2.22 14.39
CA ASN A 137 -14.10 -1.05 15.27
C ASN A 137 -15.41 -0.24 15.30
N GLY A 138 -16.05 -0.04 14.15
CA GLY A 138 -17.37 0.60 14.07
C GLY A 138 -18.45 -0.14 14.87
N VAL A 139 -18.49 -1.47 14.78
CA VAL A 139 -19.41 -2.30 15.57
C VAL A 139 -19.16 -2.17 17.06
N LEU A 140 -17.88 -2.20 17.49
CA LEU A 140 -17.50 -2.04 18.89
C LEU A 140 -17.94 -0.68 19.44
N ILE A 141 -17.76 0.39 18.69
CA ILE A 141 -18.22 1.74 19.07
C ILE A 141 -19.74 1.77 19.23
N ALA A 142 -20.47 1.20 18.27
CA ALA A 142 -21.93 1.13 18.35
C ALA A 142 -22.40 0.39 19.61
N HIS A 143 -21.77 -0.74 19.93
CA HIS A 143 -22.06 -1.47 21.17
C HIS A 143 -21.80 -0.66 22.45
N GLN A 144 -20.70 0.13 22.47
CA GLN A 144 -20.43 0.99 23.63
C GLN A 144 -21.48 2.07 23.79
N ILE A 145 -21.86 2.75 22.71
CA ILE A 145 -22.91 3.79 22.73
C ILE A 145 -24.24 3.23 23.22
N LEU A 146 -24.59 2.01 22.80
CA LEU A 146 -25.84 1.36 23.23
C LEU A 146 -25.81 1.00 24.72
N LYS A 147 -24.66 0.55 25.27
CA LYS A 147 -24.52 0.24 26.69
C LYS A 147 -24.62 1.46 27.60
N GLU A 148 -24.17 2.62 27.14
CA GLU A 148 -24.22 3.86 27.92
C GLU A 148 -25.62 4.51 27.94
N LYS A 149 -26.53 4.08 27.05
CA LYS A 149 -27.91 4.58 26.98
C LYS A 149 -28.93 3.74 27.73
N VAL A 150 -28.54 2.62 28.30
CA VAL A 150 -29.32 1.73 29.18
C VAL A 150 -28.91 1.94 30.62
#